data_690f99b49dabbd9b6f4544376422ca7e
#
_entry.id   690f99b49dabbd9b6f4544376422ca7e
#
_cell.length_a   1.000
_cell.length_b   1.000
_cell.length_c   1.000
_cell.angle_alpha   90.00
_cell.angle_beta   90.00
_cell.angle_gamma   90.00
#
_symmetry.space_group_name_H-M   'P 1'
#
loop_
_entity.id
_entity.type
_entity.pdbx_description
1 polymer ?
#
loop_
_entity_poly.entity_id
_entity_poly.type
_entity_poly.pdbx_seq_one_letter_code
_entity_poly.pdbx_strand_id
1 'polypeptide(L)'
;MKNRFDFKQFSICQDQCGMKVGTDGVLLGAWADGGRRILDIGTGTGIIALMMAQRFPDAAIDAIDIDHDACRQAAGNIAATPFADRIRIHECPIQHFQPTMLYDAIVSNPPYFINSMKNPDKKRATARHTDTLSPRDLFMAAEKMLDENGIFSIIIPTDCAEQFIAESCFLGFHNCKRFDIKTTGSKTPSRVLAAFTKNRQATYIRKEETLMQANGEKTEWYRQLTEAFYL
;
A
#
# COMPACT_ATOMS: atom_id res chain seq x y z
N MET A 1 -20.16 12.53 8.63
CA MET A 1 -19.28 11.35 8.45
C MET A 1 -18.26 11.35 9.57
N LYS A 2 -17.94 10.19 10.18
CA LYS A 2 -16.89 10.13 11.21
C LYS A 2 -15.54 10.47 10.56
N ASN A 3 -14.89 11.54 11.01
CA ASN A 3 -13.56 11.97 10.52
C ASN A 3 -12.42 11.14 11.13
N ARG A 4 -12.76 10.12 11.92
CA ARG A 4 -11.82 9.25 12.63
C ARG A 4 -12.25 7.79 12.48
N PHE A 5 -11.25 6.91 12.28
CA PHE A 5 -11.40 5.46 12.29
C PHE A 5 -10.52 4.87 13.39
N ASP A 6 -11.12 4.05 14.27
CA ASP A 6 -10.42 3.48 15.42
C ASP A 6 -10.04 2.02 15.16
N PHE A 7 -8.76 1.70 15.40
CA PHE A 7 -8.19 0.37 15.46
C PHE A 7 -7.85 -0.02 16.90
N LYS A 8 -7.45 -1.26 17.16
CA LYS A 8 -7.11 -1.72 18.51
C LYS A 8 -5.97 -0.96 19.17
N GLN A 9 -4.95 -0.54 18.43
CA GLN A 9 -3.74 0.08 18.97
C GLN A 9 -3.53 1.54 18.53
N PHE A 10 -4.29 2.03 17.55
CA PHE A 10 -4.18 3.39 17.05
C PHE A 10 -5.50 3.85 16.42
N SER A 11 -5.56 5.14 16.11
CA SER A 11 -6.70 5.74 15.39
C SER A 11 -6.20 6.57 14.24
N ILE A 12 -6.98 6.65 13.17
CA ILE A 12 -6.70 7.46 11.98
C ILE A 12 -7.71 8.59 11.89
N CYS A 13 -7.24 9.83 11.97
CA CYS A 13 -7.96 11.01 11.52
C CYS A 13 -7.81 11.13 10.00
N GLN A 14 -8.88 11.57 9.30
CA GLN A 14 -8.95 11.57 7.84
C GLN A 14 -9.77 12.74 7.29
N ASP A 15 -9.63 13.89 7.91
CA ASP A 15 -10.37 15.13 7.57
C ASP A 15 -9.61 16.02 6.60
N GLN A 16 -8.29 15.87 6.50
CA GLN A 16 -7.42 16.69 5.64
C GLN A 16 -6.89 15.94 4.43
N CYS A 17 -6.92 14.63 4.41
CA CYS A 17 -6.43 13.79 3.30
C CYS A 17 -7.56 13.46 2.31
N GLY A 18 -7.26 13.54 1.01
CA GLY A 18 -8.21 13.21 -0.06
C GLY A 18 -8.62 11.74 -0.08
N MET A 19 -7.73 10.83 0.35
CA MET A 19 -8.01 9.39 0.43
C MET A 19 -8.34 8.99 1.88
N LYS A 20 -9.53 8.43 2.06
CA LYS A 20 -9.98 7.93 3.36
C LYS A 20 -9.48 6.52 3.62
N VAL A 21 -9.49 6.12 4.91
CA VAL A 21 -9.27 4.71 5.29
C VAL A 21 -10.22 3.82 4.51
N GLY A 22 -9.64 2.96 3.70
CA GLY A 22 -10.34 2.00 2.84
C GLY A 22 -9.87 0.58 3.11
N THR A 23 -10.64 -0.38 2.61
CA THR A 23 -10.30 -1.80 2.70
C THR A 23 -8.93 -2.11 2.09
N ASP A 24 -8.55 -1.40 1.02
CA ASP A 24 -7.30 -1.62 0.30
C ASP A 24 -6.07 -1.37 1.21
N GLY A 25 -6.03 -0.24 1.92
CA GLY A 25 -4.94 0.07 2.85
C GLY A 25 -4.84 -0.95 4.00
N VAL A 26 -6.00 -1.36 4.55
CA VAL A 26 -6.04 -2.37 5.62
C VAL A 26 -5.57 -3.74 5.11
N LEU A 27 -6.02 -4.16 3.94
CA LEU A 27 -5.59 -5.42 3.32
C LEU A 27 -4.08 -5.45 3.12
N LEU A 28 -3.53 -4.40 2.50
CA LEU A 28 -2.09 -4.34 2.24
C LEU A 28 -1.28 -4.29 3.54
N GLY A 29 -1.63 -3.40 4.47
CA GLY A 29 -0.92 -3.26 5.73
C GLY A 29 -0.97 -4.53 6.61
N ALA A 30 -2.04 -5.33 6.49
CA ALA A 30 -2.17 -6.61 7.18
C ALA A 30 -1.43 -7.77 6.49
N TRP A 31 -1.32 -7.73 5.13
CA TRP A 31 -0.83 -8.84 4.32
C TRP A 31 0.65 -8.72 3.93
N ALA A 32 1.16 -7.51 3.71
CA ALA A 32 2.50 -7.28 3.19
C ALA A 32 3.59 -7.90 4.07
N ASP A 33 4.65 -8.39 3.45
CA ASP A 33 5.87 -8.79 4.15
C ASP A 33 6.60 -7.53 4.65
N GLY A 34 7.36 -7.66 5.71
CA GLY A 34 8.11 -6.56 6.33
C GLY A 34 9.58 -6.92 6.55
N GLY A 35 10.22 -6.16 7.40
CA GLY A 35 11.63 -6.31 7.76
C GLY A 35 12.04 -5.28 8.79
N ARG A 36 13.31 -4.97 8.91
CA ARG A 36 13.82 -3.94 9.81
C ARG A 36 13.73 -2.53 9.23
N ARG A 37 13.69 -2.43 7.91
CA ARG A 37 13.58 -1.15 7.18
C ARG A 37 12.47 -1.25 6.17
N ILE A 38 11.46 -0.42 6.33
CA ILE A 38 10.24 -0.46 5.52
C ILE A 38 10.01 0.91 4.90
N LEU A 39 9.62 0.94 3.63
CA LEU A 39 9.23 2.14 2.92
C LEU A 39 7.75 2.05 2.52
N ASP A 40 6.95 3.04 2.92
CA ASP A 40 5.55 3.21 2.48
C ASP A 40 5.47 4.33 1.45
N ILE A 41 5.18 3.98 0.19
CA ILE A 41 5.13 4.93 -0.93
C ILE A 41 3.69 5.35 -1.18
N GLY A 42 3.41 6.65 -1.10
CA GLY A 42 2.05 7.22 -1.18
C GLY A 42 1.28 6.95 0.12
N THR A 43 1.87 7.35 1.24
CA THR A 43 1.39 6.97 2.58
C THR A 43 -0.01 7.50 2.92
N GLY A 44 -0.45 8.60 2.29
CA GLY A 44 -1.77 9.19 2.52
C GLY A 44 -2.00 9.56 3.99
N THR A 45 -2.93 8.86 4.64
CA THR A 45 -3.22 9.05 6.08
C THR A 45 -2.21 8.41 7.02
N GLY A 46 -1.20 7.70 6.52
CA GLY A 46 -0.23 6.94 7.31
C GLY A 46 -0.71 5.56 7.77
N ILE A 47 -1.87 5.09 7.28
CA ILE A 47 -2.48 3.84 7.76
C ILE A 47 -1.59 2.63 7.53
N ILE A 48 -0.98 2.48 6.34
CA ILE A 48 -0.13 1.32 6.03
C ILE A 48 1.14 1.37 6.89
N ALA A 49 1.80 2.54 6.99
CA ALA A 49 2.96 2.72 7.85
C ALA A 49 2.68 2.35 9.30
N LEU A 50 1.54 2.76 9.87
CA LEU A 50 1.12 2.43 11.23
C LEU A 50 0.85 0.94 11.43
N MET A 51 0.18 0.30 10.45
CA MET A 51 -0.06 -1.14 10.48
C MET A 51 1.25 -1.94 10.40
N MET A 52 2.18 -1.53 9.56
CA MET A 52 3.52 -2.13 9.46
C MET A 52 4.30 -1.93 10.76
N ALA A 53 4.25 -0.74 11.39
CA ALA A 53 4.89 -0.47 12.67
C ALA A 53 4.35 -1.34 13.82
N GLN A 54 3.05 -1.63 13.81
CA GLN A 54 2.42 -2.55 14.77
C GLN A 54 2.88 -3.99 14.57
N ARG A 55 2.98 -4.45 13.32
CA ARG A 55 3.37 -5.84 12.99
C ARG A 55 4.86 -6.12 13.15
N PHE A 56 5.69 -5.12 12.91
CA PHE A 56 7.14 -5.23 12.92
C PHE A 56 7.73 -4.29 13.98
N PRO A 57 7.79 -4.72 15.25
CA PRO A 57 8.15 -3.85 16.38
C PRO A 57 9.57 -3.29 16.30
N ASP A 58 10.48 -3.97 15.61
CA ASP A 58 11.87 -3.55 15.44
C ASP A 58 12.10 -2.75 14.13
N ALA A 59 11.05 -2.49 13.35
CA ALA A 59 11.18 -1.79 12.08
C ALA A 59 11.32 -0.27 12.26
N ALA A 60 12.25 0.32 11.48
CA ALA A 60 12.24 1.74 11.14
C ALA A 60 11.50 1.92 9.81
N ILE A 61 10.58 2.87 9.76
CA ILE A 61 9.70 3.08 8.62
C ILE A 61 9.87 4.49 8.09
N ASP A 62 10.14 4.59 6.79
CA ASP A 62 10.03 5.84 6.04
C ASP A 62 8.70 5.82 5.27
N ALA A 63 7.95 6.92 5.36
CA ALA A 63 6.65 7.06 4.71
C ALA A 63 6.65 8.32 3.86
N ILE A 64 6.36 8.16 2.57
CA ILE A 64 6.52 9.23 1.58
C ILE A 64 5.17 9.58 0.96
N ASP A 65 4.91 10.86 0.82
CA ASP A 65 3.83 11.36 -0.01
C ASP A 65 4.26 12.67 -0.69
N ILE A 66 3.67 12.98 -1.85
CA ILE A 66 3.89 14.26 -2.54
C ILE A 66 2.90 15.32 -2.05
N ASP A 67 1.77 14.89 -1.49
CA ASP A 67 0.71 15.78 -1.03
C ASP A 67 1.00 16.30 0.38
N HIS A 68 1.15 17.62 0.51
CA HIS A 68 1.40 18.31 1.77
C HIS A 68 0.33 18.01 2.84
N ASP A 69 -0.94 18.03 2.46
CA ASP A 69 -2.04 17.80 3.41
C ASP A 69 -2.06 16.33 3.87
N ALA A 70 -1.73 15.39 2.99
CA ALA A 70 -1.56 13.99 3.34
C ALA A 70 -0.38 13.80 4.32
N CYS A 71 0.77 14.40 4.05
CA CYS A 71 1.94 14.34 4.95
C CYS A 71 1.63 14.91 6.33
N ARG A 72 0.94 16.05 6.39
CA ARG A 72 0.51 16.68 7.64
C ARG A 72 -0.49 15.82 8.41
N GLN A 73 -1.45 15.22 7.72
CA GLN A 73 -2.42 14.28 8.30
C GLN A 73 -1.72 13.04 8.86
N ALA A 74 -0.82 12.43 8.07
CA ALA A 74 -0.04 11.26 8.51
C ALA A 74 0.83 11.57 9.73
N ALA A 75 1.53 12.70 9.73
CA ALA A 75 2.35 13.13 10.85
C ALA A 75 1.53 13.28 12.14
N GLY A 76 0.33 13.89 12.05
CA GLY A 76 -0.59 14.00 13.18
C GLY A 76 -1.09 12.65 13.69
N ASN A 77 -1.45 11.74 12.78
CA ASN A 77 -1.88 10.39 13.12
C ASN A 77 -0.76 9.59 13.80
N ILE A 78 0.46 9.65 13.26
CA ILE A 78 1.63 8.95 13.79
C ILE A 78 2.02 9.48 15.17
N ALA A 79 2.07 10.80 15.36
CA ALA A 79 2.43 11.43 16.62
C ALA A 79 1.50 11.03 17.78
N ALA A 80 0.24 10.65 17.48
CA ALA A 80 -0.74 10.19 18.46
C ALA A 80 -0.63 8.70 18.82
N THR A 81 0.44 8.01 18.36
CA THR A 81 0.60 6.54 18.55
C THR A 81 1.90 6.21 19.29
N PRO A 82 2.01 5.01 19.87
CA PRO A 82 3.25 4.53 20.49
C PRO A 82 4.35 4.19 19.44
N PHE A 83 4.07 4.37 18.15
CA PHE A 83 4.99 4.04 17.05
C PHE A 83 5.74 5.28 16.51
N ALA A 84 5.49 6.49 17.06
CA ALA A 84 5.96 7.77 16.54
C ALA A 84 7.49 7.81 16.32
N ASP A 85 8.25 7.27 17.24
CA ASP A 85 9.73 7.30 17.19
C ASP A 85 10.32 6.45 16.06
N ARG A 86 9.53 5.55 15.45
CA ARG A 86 9.97 4.60 14.42
C ARG A 86 9.49 4.92 13.00
N ILE A 87 8.64 5.95 12.86
CA ILE A 87 8.06 6.32 11.55
C ILE A 87 8.48 7.75 11.22
N ARG A 88 9.08 7.94 10.05
CA ARG A 88 9.46 9.26 9.52
C ARG A 88 8.66 9.58 8.27
N ILE A 89 8.08 10.79 8.22
CA ILE A 89 7.37 11.28 7.06
C ILE A 89 8.31 12.11 6.18
N HIS A 90 8.25 11.88 4.87
CA HIS A 90 8.97 12.62 3.85
C HIS A 90 7.99 13.21 2.83
N GLU A 91 7.93 14.53 2.76
CA GLU A 91 7.13 15.25 1.75
C GLU A 91 7.99 15.49 0.51
N CYS A 92 7.96 14.54 -0.41
CA CYS A 92 8.69 14.65 -1.68
C CYS A 92 8.17 13.66 -2.72
N PRO A 93 8.35 13.94 -4.02
CA PRO A 93 8.19 12.94 -5.06
C PRO A 93 9.15 11.77 -4.83
N ILE A 94 8.68 10.54 -5.04
CA ILE A 94 9.51 9.34 -4.83
C ILE A 94 10.77 9.34 -5.71
N GLN A 95 10.72 9.96 -6.87
CA GLN A 95 11.85 10.09 -7.79
C GLN A 95 13.00 10.91 -7.19
N HIS A 96 12.71 11.79 -6.23
CA HIS A 96 13.69 12.66 -5.55
C HIS A 96 14.13 12.12 -4.20
N PHE A 97 13.47 11.09 -3.71
CA PHE A 97 13.85 10.49 -2.43
C PHE A 97 15.12 9.66 -2.56
N GLN A 98 16.07 9.92 -1.69
CA GLN A 98 17.38 9.26 -1.67
C GLN A 98 17.64 8.71 -0.26
N PRO A 99 17.31 7.46 0.01
CA PRO A 99 17.60 6.84 1.29
C PRO A 99 19.10 6.57 1.42
N THR A 100 19.59 6.57 2.67
CA THR A 100 21.01 6.25 2.97
C THR A 100 21.29 4.74 2.96
N MET A 101 20.26 3.91 3.01
CA MET A 101 20.35 2.45 3.04
C MET A 101 19.15 1.83 2.32
N LEU A 102 19.31 0.61 1.83
CA LEU A 102 18.24 -0.15 1.16
C LEU A 102 17.17 -0.61 2.17
N TYR A 103 15.97 -0.90 1.65
CA TYR A 103 14.82 -1.39 2.41
C TYR A 103 14.65 -2.90 2.25
N ASP A 104 14.28 -3.57 3.36
CA ASP A 104 13.90 -4.98 3.35
C ASP A 104 12.51 -5.16 2.75
N ALA A 105 11.65 -4.15 2.93
CA ALA A 105 10.30 -4.15 2.38
C ALA A 105 9.90 -2.77 1.87
N ILE A 106 9.19 -2.76 0.75
CA ILE A 106 8.50 -1.58 0.21
C ILE A 106 7.03 -1.92 0.10
N VAL A 107 6.16 -0.99 0.46
CA VAL A 107 4.70 -1.14 0.32
C VAL A 107 4.13 0.07 -0.42
N SER A 108 3.08 -0.15 -1.22
CA SER A 108 2.36 0.96 -1.86
C SER A 108 0.92 0.57 -2.19
N ASN A 109 0.00 1.49 -1.88
CA ASN A 109 -1.35 1.50 -2.42
C ASN A 109 -1.45 2.68 -3.40
N PRO A 110 -0.91 2.53 -4.62
CA PRO A 110 -0.74 3.65 -5.54
C PRO A 110 -2.09 4.18 -6.03
N PRO A 111 -2.18 5.45 -6.44
CA PRO A 111 -3.40 5.98 -7.04
C PRO A 111 -3.69 5.26 -8.37
N TYR A 112 -4.93 4.79 -8.55
CA TYR A 112 -5.34 4.05 -9.75
C TYR A 112 -5.96 5.00 -10.76
N PHE A 113 -5.32 5.17 -11.90
CA PHE A 113 -5.90 5.86 -13.06
C PHE A 113 -6.53 4.83 -14.00
N ILE A 114 -7.66 4.24 -13.59
CA ILE A 114 -8.46 3.44 -14.51
C ILE A 114 -9.07 4.40 -15.53
N ASN A 115 -8.50 4.42 -16.75
CA ASN A 115 -9.07 5.01 -17.95
C ASN A 115 -9.92 6.28 -17.70
N SER A 116 -9.28 7.38 -17.29
CA SER A 116 -9.91 8.71 -17.23
C SER A 116 -10.33 9.25 -18.60
N MET A 117 -10.21 8.43 -19.66
CA MET A 117 -10.68 8.78 -21.02
C MET A 117 -12.20 8.91 -21.12
N LYS A 118 -12.98 8.43 -20.14
CA LYS A 118 -14.46 8.46 -20.19
C LYS A 118 -15.11 9.62 -19.44
N ASN A 119 -14.35 10.47 -18.71
CA ASN A 119 -14.93 11.61 -17.99
C ASN A 119 -14.08 12.88 -18.16
N PRO A 120 -14.55 13.88 -18.96
CA PRO A 120 -13.83 15.13 -19.23
C PRO A 120 -13.53 15.97 -17.98
N ASP A 121 -14.37 15.90 -16.95
CA ASP A 121 -14.20 16.69 -15.73
C ASP A 121 -13.08 16.12 -14.84
N LYS A 122 -12.85 14.79 -14.88
CA LYS A 122 -11.70 14.16 -14.23
C LYS A 122 -10.38 14.48 -14.96
N LYS A 123 -10.37 14.65 -16.28
CA LYS A 123 -9.19 15.10 -17.03
C LYS A 123 -8.66 16.47 -16.55
N ARG A 124 -9.55 17.39 -16.19
CA ARG A 124 -9.15 18.73 -15.68
C ARG A 124 -8.61 18.70 -14.25
N ALA A 125 -9.09 17.79 -13.42
CA ALA A 125 -8.55 17.57 -12.07
C ALA A 125 -7.17 16.87 -12.13
N THR A 126 -7.01 15.88 -13.01
CA THR A 126 -5.76 15.14 -13.22
C THR A 126 -4.66 16.02 -13.85
N ALA A 127 -5.02 16.97 -14.73
CA ALA A 127 -4.07 17.89 -15.36
C ALA A 127 -3.47 18.94 -14.40
N ARG A 128 -3.97 19.06 -13.18
CA ARG A 128 -3.42 19.94 -12.13
C ARG A 128 -2.39 19.24 -11.25
N HIS A 129 -2.29 17.92 -11.31
CA HIS A 129 -1.28 17.12 -10.63
C HIS A 129 -0.43 16.43 -11.70
N THR A 130 0.60 17.13 -12.16
CA THR A 130 1.51 16.71 -13.25
C THR A 130 2.41 15.53 -12.91
N ASP A 131 2.35 15.00 -11.68
CA ASP A 131 3.20 13.89 -11.21
C ASP A 131 2.36 12.69 -10.76
N THR A 132 1.70 12.05 -11.74
CA THR A 132 1.03 10.77 -11.49
C THR A 132 2.07 9.66 -11.44
N LEU A 133 2.21 9.02 -10.29
CA LEU A 133 3.10 7.88 -10.10
C LEU A 133 2.69 6.71 -11.01
N SER A 134 3.40 6.52 -12.11
CA SER A 134 3.15 5.42 -13.04
C SER A 134 3.65 4.07 -12.45
N PRO A 135 3.13 2.91 -12.91
CA PRO A 135 3.69 1.62 -12.54
C PRO A 135 5.19 1.53 -12.78
N ARG A 136 5.66 2.08 -13.89
CA ARG A 136 7.08 2.13 -14.24
C ARG A 136 7.90 2.94 -13.24
N ASP A 137 7.44 4.16 -12.87
CA ASP A 137 8.12 5.00 -11.90
C ASP A 137 8.22 4.32 -10.55
N LEU A 138 7.14 3.63 -10.14
CA LEU A 138 7.08 2.90 -8.90
C LEU A 138 8.10 1.75 -8.86
N PHE A 139 8.18 0.94 -9.92
CA PHE A 139 9.17 -0.13 -10.00
C PHE A 139 10.60 0.39 -10.18
N MET A 140 10.82 1.50 -10.90
CA MET A 140 12.13 2.14 -10.97
C MET A 140 12.61 2.65 -9.59
N ALA A 141 11.69 3.19 -8.80
CA ALA A 141 12.00 3.59 -7.43
C ALA A 141 12.32 2.37 -6.55
N ALA A 142 11.49 1.33 -6.63
CA ALA A 142 11.71 0.08 -5.89
C ALA A 142 13.01 -0.61 -6.29
N GLU A 143 13.38 -0.62 -7.58
CA GLU A 143 14.63 -1.20 -8.07
C GLU A 143 15.86 -0.58 -7.40
N LYS A 144 15.86 0.75 -7.24
CA LYS A 144 16.98 1.49 -6.63
C LYS A 144 17.05 1.34 -5.11
N MET A 145 15.91 1.14 -4.45
CA MET A 145 15.80 1.27 -3.00
C MET A 145 15.56 -0.07 -2.27
N LEU A 146 15.12 -1.10 -2.96
CA LEU A 146 14.88 -2.42 -2.38
C LEU A 146 16.17 -3.24 -2.31
N ASP A 147 16.39 -3.92 -1.19
CA ASP A 147 17.46 -4.92 -1.05
C ASP A 147 17.25 -6.09 -2.04
N GLU A 148 18.32 -6.82 -2.37
CA GLU A 148 18.28 -7.97 -3.30
C GLU A 148 17.29 -9.06 -2.86
N ASN A 149 17.15 -9.29 -1.56
CA ASN A 149 16.20 -10.24 -0.98
C ASN A 149 14.92 -9.57 -0.47
N GLY A 150 14.79 -8.26 -0.70
CA GLY A 150 13.66 -7.49 -0.25
C GLY A 150 12.38 -7.83 -1.01
N ILE A 151 11.24 -7.44 -0.42
CA ILE A 151 9.90 -7.65 -0.97
C ILE A 151 9.20 -6.31 -1.21
N PHE A 152 8.74 -6.11 -2.43
CA PHE A 152 7.89 -4.98 -2.79
C PHE A 152 6.43 -5.45 -2.90
N SER A 153 5.56 -4.97 -2.02
CA SER A 153 4.15 -5.36 -1.93
C SER A 153 3.21 -4.22 -2.34
N ILE A 154 2.22 -4.52 -3.16
CA ILE A 154 1.21 -3.55 -3.63
C ILE A 154 -0.19 -4.13 -3.53
N ILE A 155 -1.19 -3.22 -3.46
CA ILE A 155 -2.58 -3.56 -3.74
C ILE A 155 -3.06 -2.73 -4.92
N ILE A 156 -3.70 -3.38 -5.90
CA ILE A 156 -4.14 -2.75 -7.15
C ILE A 156 -5.49 -3.31 -7.61
N PRO A 157 -6.27 -2.58 -8.43
CA PRO A 157 -7.41 -3.16 -9.13
C PRO A 157 -6.99 -4.30 -10.04
N THR A 158 -7.85 -5.31 -10.18
CA THR A 158 -7.60 -6.48 -11.04
C THR A 158 -7.29 -6.06 -12.49
N ASP A 159 -7.97 -5.03 -13.00
CA ASP A 159 -7.79 -4.54 -14.37
C ASP A 159 -6.40 -3.93 -14.64
N CYS A 160 -5.68 -3.55 -13.58
CA CYS A 160 -4.33 -3.01 -13.67
C CYS A 160 -3.23 -4.08 -13.49
N ALA A 161 -3.59 -5.28 -13.00
CA ALA A 161 -2.61 -6.26 -12.54
C ALA A 161 -1.60 -6.67 -13.61
N GLU A 162 -2.06 -6.94 -14.83
CA GLU A 162 -1.19 -7.38 -15.92
C GLU A 162 -0.19 -6.29 -16.35
N GLN A 163 -0.60 -5.01 -16.30
CA GLN A 163 0.30 -3.89 -16.58
C GLN A 163 1.41 -3.81 -15.52
N PHE A 164 1.06 -3.90 -14.22
CA PHE A 164 2.05 -3.88 -13.14
C PHE A 164 3.02 -5.07 -13.23
N ILE A 165 2.53 -6.27 -13.55
CA ILE A 165 3.36 -7.47 -13.72
C ILE A 165 4.31 -7.29 -14.92
N ALA A 166 3.84 -6.76 -16.04
CA ALA A 166 4.69 -6.51 -17.19
C ALA A 166 5.81 -5.51 -16.87
N GLU A 167 5.51 -4.37 -16.25
CA GLU A 167 6.53 -3.38 -15.85
C GLU A 167 7.52 -3.95 -14.84
N SER A 168 7.07 -4.79 -13.90
CA SER A 168 7.96 -5.46 -12.95
C SER A 168 9.00 -6.33 -13.65
N CYS A 169 8.57 -7.12 -14.63
CA CYS A 169 9.46 -8.00 -15.40
C CYS A 169 10.53 -7.20 -16.17
N PHE A 170 10.16 -6.07 -16.79
CA PHE A 170 11.11 -5.20 -17.51
C PHE A 170 12.20 -4.63 -16.60
N LEU A 171 11.91 -4.45 -15.30
CA LEU A 171 12.85 -3.91 -14.32
C LEU A 171 13.49 -4.99 -13.44
N GLY A 172 13.43 -6.25 -13.88
CA GLY A 172 14.13 -7.37 -13.22
C GLY A 172 13.47 -7.94 -11.97
N PHE A 173 12.22 -7.54 -11.70
CA PHE A 173 11.43 -8.12 -10.62
C PHE A 173 10.69 -9.37 -11.06
N HIS A 174 10.45 -10.26 -10.10
CA HIS A 174 9.60 -11.44 -10.23
C HIS A 174 8.39 -11.30 -9.31
N ASN A 175 7.19 -11.52 -9.83
CA ASN A 175 6.02 -11.64 -8.99
C ASN A 175 6.13 -12.95 -8.20
N CYS A 176 6.37 -12.86 -6.89
CA CYS A 176 6.54 -14.03 -6.01
C CYS A 176 5.26 -14.39 -5.26
N LYS A 177 4.30 -13.45 -5.11
CA LYS A 177 3.05 -13.71 -4.41
C LYS A 177 1.91 -12.91 -5.05
N ARG A 178 0.77 -13.57 -5.35
CA ARG A 178 -0.43 -12.91 -5.86
C ARG A 178 -1.66 -13.48 -5.18
N PHE A 179 -2.47 -12.59 -4.59
CA PHE A 179 -3.77 -12.93 -4.05
C PHE A 179 -4.85 -12.14 -4.78
N ASP A 180 -5.69 -12.85 -5.52
CA ASP A 180 -6.85 -12.28 -6.22
C ASP A 180 -8.00 -12.16 -5.19
N ILE A 181 -8.49 -10.94 -4.93
CA ILE A 181 -9.41 -10.65 -3.81
C ILE A 181 -10.83 -10.40 -4.31
N LYS A 182 -11.78 -11.18 -3.80
CA LYS A 182 -13.22 -11.04 -4.00
C LYS A 182 -13.88 -10.34 -2.81
N THR A 183 -14.85 -9.48 -3.06
CA THR A 183 -15.68 -8.93 -1.97
C THR A 183 -16.56 -10.02 -1.37
N THR A 184 -17.23 -10.82 -2.21
CA THR A 184 -18.05 -12.00 -1.84
C THR A 184 -17.76 -13.14 -2.80
N GLY A 185 -18.06 -14.38 -2.41
CA GLY A 185 -17.79 -15.57 -3.22
C GLY A 185 -18.45 -15.58 -4.61
N SER A 186 -19.58 -14.89 -4.78
CA SER A 186 -20.32 -14.79 -6.06
C SER A 186 -19.75 -13.75 -7.02
N LYS A 187 -18.84 -12.87 -6.56
CA LYS A 187 -18.24 -11.82 -7.40
C LYS A 187 -16.90 -12.25 -7.98
N THR A 188 -16.53 -11.66 -9.10
CA THR A 188 -15.18 -11.75 -9.64
C THR A 188 -14.21 -10.96 -8.76
N PRO A 189 -12.91 -11.32 -8.75
CA PRO A 189 -11.89 -10.53 -8.05
C PRO A 189 -11.87 -9.09 -8.53
N SER A 190 -11.83 -8.16 -7.60
CA SER A 190 -11.80 -6.72 -7.88
C SER A 190 -10.47 -6.06 -7.49
N ARG A 191 -9.66 -6.75 -6.67
CA ARG A 191 -8.33 -6.31 -6.22
C ARG A 191 -7.34 -7.45 -6.32
N VAL A 192 -6.08 -7.08 -6.47
CA VAL A 192 -4.94 -7.98 -6.42
C VAL A 192 -3.98 -7.45 -5.37
N LEU A 193 -3.63 -8.27 -4.40
CA LEU A 193 -2.45 -8.10 -3.58
C LEU A 193 -1.30 -8.81 -4.30
N ALA A 194 -0.25 -8.09 -4.63
CA ALA A 194 0.90 -8.64 -5.34
C ALA A 194 2.20 -8.30 -4.61
N ALA A 195 3.11 -9.26 -4.53
CA ALA A 195 4.45 -9.05 -4.03
C ALA A 195 5.49 -9.42 -5.09
N PHE A 196 6.55 -8.65 -5.13
CA PHE A 196 7.62 -8.73 -6.10
C PHE A 196 8.97 -8.75 -5.40
N THR A 197 9.93 -9.45 -5.98
CA THR A 197 11.31 -9.53 -5.49
C THR A 197 12.28 -9.58 -6.66
N LYS A 198 13.54 -9.21 -6.42
CA LYS A 198 14.65 -9.41 -7.37
C LYS A 198 15.21 -10.84 -7.30
N ASN A 199 14.95 -11.55 -6.19
CA ASN A 199 15.42 -12.91 -5.99
C ASN A 199 14.72 -13.90 -6.94
N ARG A 200 15.46 -14.39 -7.94
CA ARG A 200 14.97 -15.33 -8.97
C ARG A 200 14.61 -16.72 -8.45
N GLN A 201 15.05 -17.06 -7.25
CA GLN A 201 14.78 -18.37 -6.64
C GLN A 201 13.51 -18.36 -5.77
N ALA A 202 12.83 -17.19 -5.65
CA ALA A 202 11.61 -17.10 -4.87
C ALA A 202 10.49 -17.96 -5.47
N THR A 203 9.84 -18.75 -4.63
CA THR A 203 8.69 -19.57 -5.03
C THR A 203 7.48 -18.69 -5.30
N TYR A 204 6.76 -18.92 -6.41
CA TYR A 204 5.54 -18.24 -6.72
C TYR A 204 4.34 -18.83 -5.98
N ILE A 205 3.60 -17.98 -5.27
CA ILE A 205 2.37 -18.33 -4.56
C ILE A 205 1.21 -17.57 -5.18
N ARG A 206 0.16 -18.28 -5.63
CA ARG A 206 -1.10 -17.66 -6.07
C ARG A 206 -2.27 -18.21 -5.27
N LYS A 207 -3.14 -17.32 -4.81
CA LYS A 207 -4.39 -17.65 -4.12
C LYS A 207 -5.52 -16.76 -4.59
N GLU A 208 -6.74 -17.23 -4.41
CA GLU A 208 -7.95 -16.44 -4.50
C GLU A 208 -8.59 -16.40 -3.11
N GLU A 209 -8.89 -15.21 -2.61
CA GLU A 209 -9.43 -15.04 -1.27
C GLU A 209 -10.70 -14.17 -1.30
N THR A 210 -11.60 -14.41 -0.39
CA THR A 210 -12.88 -13.72 -0.29
C THR A 210 -12.96 -12.98 1.05
N LEU A 211 -13.46 -11.73 1.03
CA LEU A 211 -13.57 -10.92 2.24
C LEU A 211 -14.79 -11.29 3.07
N MET A 212 -15.95 -11.40 2.41
CA MET A 212 -17.24 -11.54 3.10
C MET A 212 -17.97 -12.81 2.65
N GLN A 213 -18.57 -13.48 3.59
CA GLN A 213 -19.49 -14.58 3.34
C GLN A 213 -20.83 -14.07 2.76
N ALA A 214 -21.66 -14.98 2.28
CA ALA A 214 -22.99 -14.63 1.73
C ALA A 214 -23.93 -14.00 2.79
N ASN A 215 -23.75 -14.33 4.06
CA ASN A 215 -24.49 -13.75 5.19
C ASN A 215 -23.98 -12.38 5.64
N GLY A 216 -22.93 -11.83 5.00
CA GLY A 216 -22.35 -10.53 5.32
C GLY A 216 -21.31 -10.56 6.43
N GLU A 217 -20.97 -11.71 6.98
CA GLU A 217 -19.87 -11.88 7.95
C GLU A 217 -18.52 -11.93 7.26
N LYS A 218 -17.45 -11.59 7.96
CA LYS A 218 -16.08 -11.77 7.48
C LYS A 218 -15.79 -13.26 7.28
N THR A 219 -15.08 -13.61 6.19
CA THR A 219 -14.51 -14.95 6.03
C THR A 219 -13.46 -15.22 7.10
N GLU A 220 -13.14 -16.49 7.32
CA GLU A 220 -12.10 -16.89 8.28
C GLU A 220 -10.75 -16.27 7.92
N TRP A 221 -10.36 -16.32 6.64
CA TRP A 221 -9.13 -15.70 6.15
C TRP A 221 -9.06 -14.20 6.44
N TYR A 222 -10.14 -13.46 6.11
CA TYR A 222 -10.16 -12.00 6.32
C TYR A 222 -10.19 -11.63 7.80
N ARG A 223 -10.87 -12.42 8.63
CA ARG A 223 -10.88 -12.24 10.07
C ARG A 223 -9.49 -12.43 10.65
N GLN A 224 -8.81 -13.55 10.36
CA GLN A 224 -7.45 -13.85 10.83
C GLN A 224 -6.45 -12.79 10.37
N LEU A 225 -6.53 -12.38 9.08
CA LEU A 225 -5.65 -11.35 8.53
C LEU A 225 -5.77 -10.01 9.27
N THR A 226 -6.98 -9.64 9.68
CA THR A 226 -7.26 -8.31 10.27
C THR A 226 -7.49 -8.34 11.77
N GLU A 227 -7.41 -9.49 12.42
CA GLU A 227 -7.68 -9.67 13.84
C GLU A 227 -6.86 -8.74 14.75
N ALA A 228 -5.59 -8.54 14.44
CA ALA A 228 -4.72 -7.66 15.22
C ALA A 228 -5.10 -6.17 15.15
N PHE A 229 -5.95 -5.78 14.20
CA PHE A 229 -6.24 -4.39 13.88
C PHE A 229 -7.66 -3.94 14.23
N TYR A 230 -8.68 -4.65 13.75
CA TYR A 230 -10.06 -4.26 13.97
C TYR A 230 -10.52 -4.52 15.42
N LEU A 231 -11.34 -3.59 15.92
CA LEU A 231 -12.05 -3.70 17.19
C LEU A 231 -13.05 -4.86 17.19
#